data_12b5947f8f8a97c6b641b8497f7984fe
#
_entry.id   12b5947f8f8a97c6b641b8497f7984fe
#
_cell.length_a   1.000
_cell.length_b   1.000
_cell.length_c   1.000
_cell.angle_alpha   90.00
_cell.angle_beta   90.00
_cell.angle_gamma   90.00
#
_symmetry.space_group_name_H-M   'P 1'
#
loop_
_entity.id
_entity.type
_entity.pdbx_description
1 polymer ?
#
loop_
_entity_poly.entity_id
_entity_poly.type
_entity_poly.pdbx_seq_one_letter_code
_entity_poly.pdbx_strand_id
1 'polypeptide(L)'
;MHQGTNYRYAAWQPISTPNATLGTKPPYYGNIAVASMLGDLTKANVSITNIPLSSEVESAYAAYVNSELARVAIINLAEYNYTDSAGAAHTTGPRPRVTYNISVPSTYGGQNVGVQRLMANGSDALSGITWDGYSYNWELDEGRPVLLPNVTKGETVKIGPGGELQVVLPFSSVAIVHLRQ
;
A
#
# COMPACT_ATOMS: atom_id res chain seq x y z
N MET A 1 3.19 -19.94 14.95
CA MET A 1 2.31 -18.81 15.35
C MET A 1 2.60 -18.51 16.81
N HIS A 2 3.12 -17.32 17.13
CA HIS A 2 3.38 -16.93 18.52
C HIS A 2 2.09 -16.38 19.13
N GLN A 3 1.46 -17.13 20.02
CA GLN A 3 0.27 -16.69 20.74
C GLN A 3 0.69 -16.05 22.09
N GLY A 4 -0.02 -15.01 22.49
CA GLY A 4 0.09 -14.43 23.83
C GLY A 4 1.27 -13.49 24.06
N THR A 5 1.91 -12.98 23.02
CA THR A 5 3.00 -12.01 23.11
C THR A 5 2.59 -10.66 22.51
N ASN A 6 3.35 -9.62 22.81
CA ASN A 6 3.17 -8.29 22.21
C ASN A 6 3.61 -8.21 20.73
N TYR A 7 3.92 -9.34 20.10
CA TYR A 7 4.32 -9.37 18.70
C TYR A 7 3.16 -8.99 17.79
N ARG A 8 3.42 -8.07 16.87
CA ARG A 8 2.44 -7.49 15.94
C ARG A 8 2.61 -8.00 14.51
N TYR A 9 3.27 -9.17 14.35
CA TYR A 9 3.54 -9.76 13.04
C TYR A 9 2.38 -10.59 12.47
N ALA A 10 1.35 -10.86 13.29
CA ALA A 10 0.16 -11.54 12.81
C ALA A 10 -0.74 -10.58 12.01
N ALA A 11 -1.42 -11.07 10.97
CA ALA A 11 -2.38 -10.28 10.20
C ALA A 11 -3.60 -9.88 11.05
N TRP A 12 -3.99 -10.70 12.03
CA TRP A 12 -5.05 -10.41 13.01
C TRP A 12 -4.78 -11.10 14.33
N GLN A 13 -5.42 -10.57 15.38
CA GLN A 13 -5.46 -11.16 16.70
C GLN A 13 -6.84 -11.79 16.91
N PRO A 14 -6.95 -13.14 16.98
CA PRO A 14 -8.25 -13.80 17.01
C PRO A 14 -8.95 -13.74 18.39
N ILE A 15 -8.20 -13.51 19.45
CA ILE A 15 -8.70 -13.42 20.83
C ILE A 15 -8.00 -12.26 21.55
N SER A 16 -8.71 -11.60 22.47
CA SER A 16 -8.09 -10.64 23.37
C SER A 16 -7.23 -11.33 24.43
N THR A 17 -6.06 -10.75 24.68
CA THR A 17 -5.14 -11.16 25.74
C THR A 17 -4.77 -9.93 26.58
N PRO A 18 -4.14 -10.07 27.75
CA PRO A 18 -3.68 -8.91 28.53
C PRO A 18 -2.80 -7.93 27.76
N ASN A 19 -2.09 -8.44 26.72
CA ASN A 19 -1.08 -7.67 25.99
C ASN A 19 -1.49 -7.31 24.54
N ALA A 20 -2.64 -7.82 24.05
CA ALA A 20 -3.10 -7.57 22.69
C ALA A 20 -4.62 -7.70 22.59
N THR A 21 -5.25 -6.71 21.98
CA THR A 21 -6.68 -6.72 21.71
C THR A 21 -7.00 -7.58 20.50
N LEU A 22 -8.19 -8.21 20.51
CA LEU A 22 -8.82 -8.77 19.31
C LEU A 22 -8.80 -7.75 18.19
N GLY A 23 -8.49 -8.16 16.96
CA GLY A 23 -8.65 -7.27 15.83
C GLY A 23 -7.68 -7.47 14.67
N THR A 24 -7.88 -6.69 13.64
CA THR A 24 -7.03 -6.60 12.46
C THR A 24 -5.74 -5.85 12.80
N LYS A 25 -4.60 -6.37 12.33
CA LYS A 25 -3.27 -5.81 12.58
C LYS A 25 -2.66 -5.25 11.29
N PRO A 26 -1.66 -4.33 11.38
CA PRO A 26 -1.05 -3.71 10.20
C PRO A 26 -0.62 -4.67 9.09
N PRO A 27 -0.01 -5.85 9.34
CA PRO A 27 0.38 -6.78 8.28
C PRO A 27 -0.76 -7.30 7.40
N TYR A 28 -2.01 -7.23 7.85
CA TYR A 28 -3.18 -7.58 7.04
C TYR A 28 -3.29 -6.73 5.78
N TYR A 29 -2.99 -5.44 5.89
CA TYR A 29 -3.04 -4.52 4.75
C TYR A 29 -1.95 -4.79 3.72
N GLY A 30 -0.79 -5.29 4.15
CA GLY A 30 0.24 -5.79 3.25
C GLY A 30 -0.26 -6.97 2.41
N ASN A 31 -1.02 -7.90 3.02
CA ASN A 31 -1.63 -9.02 2.29
C ASN A 31 -2.66 -8.52 1.25
N ILE A 32 -3.44 -7.48 1.57
CA ILE A 32 -4.38 -6.88 0.60
C ILE A 32 -3.60 -6.27 -0.59
N ALA A 33 -2.51 -5.55 -0.32
CA ALA A 33 -1.67 -4.98 -1.38
C ALA A 33 -1.09 -6.07 -2.28
N VAL A 34 -0.58 -7.17 -1.71
CA VAL A 34 -0.09 -8.33 -2.48
C VAL A 34 -1.21 -8.95 -3.31
N ALA A 35 -2.39 -9.16 -2.73
CA ALA A 35 -3.55 -9.70 -3.44
C ALA A 35 -3.97 -8.80 -4.61
N SER A 36 -3.97 -7.47 -4.42
CA SER A 36 -4.25 -6.51 -5.48
C SER A 36 -3.19 -6.56 -6.59
N MET A 37 -1.91 -6.73 -6.24
CA MET A 37 -0.83 -6.85 -7.22
C MET A 37 -0.93 -8.14 -8.05
N LEU A 38 -1.31 -9.26 -7.42
CA LEU A 38 -1.43 -10.55 -8.08
C LEU A 38 -2.75 -10.68 -8.87
N GLY A 39 -3.86 -10.14 -8.32
CA GLY A 39 -5.19 -10.33 -8.89
C GLY A 39 -5.67 -11.78 -8.78
N ASP A 40 -6.57 -12.19 -9.67
CA ASP A 40 -7.17 -13.52 -9.66
C ASP A 40 -6.29 -14.54 -10.42
N LEU A 41 -5.49 -15.29 -9.70
CA LEU A 41 -4.59 -16.31 -10.23
C LEU A 41 -5.31 -17.53 -10.84
N THR A 42 -6.63 -17.66 -10.62
CA THR A 42 -7.42 -18.75 -11.23
C THR A 42 -7.83 -18.41 -12.68
N LYS A 43 -7.78 -17.11 -13.04
CA LYS A 43 -8.24 -16.61 -14.35
C LYS A 43 -7.10 -16.28 -15.31
N ALA A 44 -5.90 -16.07 -14.79
CA ALA A 44 -4.79 -15.61 -15.61
C ALA A 44 -3.43 -16.09 -15.07
N ASN A 45 -2.48 -16.25 -15.98
CA ASN A 45 -1.09 -16.46 -15.62
C ASN A 45 -0.46 -15.10 -15.24
N VAL A 46 0.06 -14.99 -14.01
CA VAL A 46 0.67 -13.77 -13.51
C VAL A 46 2.14 -14.01 -13.23
N SER A 47 3.00 -13.17 -13.78
CA SER A 47 4.43 -13.13 -13.47
C SER A 47 4.81 -11.77 -12.88
N ILE A 48 5.74 -11.79 -11.91
CA ILE A 48 6.23 -10.60 -11.24
C ILE A 48 7.71 -10.43 -11.53
N THR A 49 8.10 -9.20 -11.87
CA THR A 49 9.50 -8.83 -12.11
C THR A 49 9.86 -7.64 -11.23
N ASN A 50 11.04 -7.68 -10.62
CA ASN A 50 11.58 -6.54 -9.88
C ASN A 50 11.95 -5.42 -10.86
N ILE A 51 11.64 -4.17 -10.48
CA ILE A 51 12.14 -2.95 -11.12
C ILE A 51 13.23 -2.40 -10.19
N PRO A 52 14.51 -2.40 -10.61
CA PRO A 52 15.59 -1.95 -9.75
C PRO A 52 15.44 -0.46 -9.40
N LEU A 53 15.56 -0.13 -8.12
CA LEU A 53 15.64 1.22 -7.60
C LEU A 53 17.01 1.44 -6.95
N SER A 54 17.41 2.68 -6.76
CA SER A 54 18.73 3.05 -6.21
C SER A 54 18.80 3.02 -4.69
N SER A 55 17.65 2.94 -4.01
CA SER A 55 17.54 3.01 -2.55
C SER A 55 17.19 1.63 -1.98
N GLU A 56 17.83 1.23 -0.88
CA GLU A 56 17.55 -0.04 -0.17
C GLU A 56 16.21 -0.02 0.59
N VAL A 57 15.69 1.17 0.87
CA VAL A 57 14.37 1.34 1.55
C VAL A 57 13.23 1.51 0.56
N GLU A 58 13.47 1.29 -0.73
CA GLU A 58 12.49 1.40 -1.78
C GLU A 58 12.47 0.15 -2.64
N SER A 59 11.30 -0.24 -3.11
CA SER A 59 11.14 -1.37 -4.02
C SER A 59 10.05 -1.11 -5.04
N ALA A 60 10.25 -1.60 -6.26
CA ALA A 60 9.21 -1.55 -7.27
C ALA A 60 9.12 -2.89 -8.03
N TYR A 61 7.91 -3.22 -8.46
CA TYR A 61 7.61 -4.47 -9.14
C TYR A 61 6.64 -4.24 -10.29
N ALA A 62 6.88 -4.94 -11.39
CA ALA A 62 5.95 -5.03 -12.51
C ALA A 62 5.22 -6.37 -12.48
N ALA A 63 3.89 -6.36 -12.61
CA ALA A 63 3.08 -7.56 -12.80
C ALA A 63 2.63 -7.66 -14.25
N TYR A 64 2.89 -8.80 -14.84
CA TYR A 64 2.44 -9.17 -16.18
C TYR A 64 1.32 -10.18 -16.08
N VAL A 65 0.21 -9.91 -16.74
CA VAL A 65 -0.94 -10.80 -16.84
C VAL A 65 -0.97 -11.35 -18.27
N ASN A 66 -0.84 -12.66 -18.44
CA ASN A 66 -0.72 -13.30 -19.74
C ASN A 66 0.36 -12.65 -20.63
N SER A 67 1.52 -12.36 -20.01
CA SER A 67 2.68 -11.72 -20.65
C SER A 67 2.53 -10.23 -21.00
N GLU A 68 1.44 -9.57 -20.62
CA GLU A 68 1.25 -8.14 -20.84
C GLU A 68 1.35 -7.39 -19.52
N LEU A 69 2.08 -6.28 -19.51
CA LEU A 69 2.22 -5.41 -18.31
C LEU A 69 0.84 -4.92 -17.86
N ALA A 70 0.46 -5.27 -16.66
CA ALA A 70 -0.86 -4.95 -16.13
C ALA A 70 -0.82 -4.03 -14.91
N ARG A 71 0.18 -4.18 -14.04
CA ARG A 71 0.28 -3.39 -12.80
C ARG A 71 1.72 -3.05 -12.49
N VAL A 72 1.89 -1.93 -11.79
CA VAL A 72 3.18 -1.53 -11.22
C VAL A 72 2.97 -1.23 -9.75
N ALA A 73 3.70 -1.91 -8.88
CA ALA A 73 3.75 -1.61 -7.45
C ALA A 73 5.00 -0.78 -7.13
N ILE A 74 4.85 0.22 -6.27
CA ILE A 74 5.93 1.03 -5.73
C ILE A 74 5.78 1.02 -4.22
N ILE A 75 6.84 0.68 -3.50
CA ILE A 75 6.89 0.56 -2.04
C ILE A 75 7.97 1.51 -1.54
N ASN A 76 7.60 2.42 -0.67
CA ASN A 76 8.52 3.30 0.02
C ASN A 76 8.53 2.95 1.51
N LEU A 77 9.60 2.32 1.98
CA LEU A 77 9.82 1.91 3.37
C LEU A 77 10.64 2.93 4.16
N ALA A 78 10.97 4.09 3.58
CA ALA A 78 11.63 5.16 4.33
C ALA A 78 10.79 5.49 5.56
N GLU A 79 11.44 5.50 6.72
CA GLU A 79 10.76 5.64 8.00
C GLU A 79 10.19 7.06 8.20
N TYR A 80 8.96 7.11 8.64
CA TYR A 80 8.32 8.31 9.13
C TYR A 80 7.42 7.94 10.31
N ASN A 81 7.86 8.24 11.52
CA ASN A 81 7.09 8.02 12.74
C ASN A 81 6.17 9.21 12.98
N TYR A 82 4.87 8.95 13.09
CA TYR A 82 3.86 9.96 13.36
C TYR A 82 3.83 10.37 14.83
N THR A 83 4.23 9.46 15.74
CA THR A 83 4.30 9.73 17.18
C THR A 83 5.75 9.93 17.63
N ASP A 84 5.95 10.78 18.62
CA ASP A 84 7.22 10.93 19.30
C ASP A 84 7.45 9.80 20.33
N SER A 85 8.60 9.82 21.02
CA SER A 85 8.94 8.83 22.05
C SER A 85 8.00 8.84 23.26
N ALA A 86 7.20 9.89 23.44
CA ALA A 86 6.16 9.98 24.46
C ALA A 86 4.77 9.55 23.95
N GLY A 87 4.66 9.17 22.67
CA GLY A 87 3.40 8.75 22.05
C GLY A 87 2.50 9.92 21.61
N ALA A 88 2.98 11.15 21.64
CA ALA A 88 2.25 12.31 21.13
C ALA A 88 2.38 12.42 19.61
N ALA A 89 1.36 12.97 18.93
CA ALA A 89 1.39 13.18 17.48
C ALA A 89 2.55 14.09 17.08
N HIS A 90 3.28 13.68 16.06
CA HIS A 90 4.41 14.44 15.53
C HIS A 90 3.91 15.72 14.85
N THR A 91 4.36 16.88 15.30
CA THR A 91 3.95 18.18 14.76
C THR A 91 4.98 18.80 13.82
N THR A 92 6.09 18.12 13.54
CA THR A 92 7.23 18.67 12.81
C THR A 92 7.12 18.48 11.31
N GLY A 93 6.36 19.35 10.66
CA GLY A 93 6.35 19.48 9.21
C GLY A 93 5.59 18.40 8.43
N PRO A 94 5.45 18.59 7.12
CA PRO A 94 4.74 17.63 6.26
C PRO A 94 5.58 16.36 6.08
N ARG A 95 4.90 15.20 6.02
CA ARG A 95 5.51 13.91 5.73
C ARG A 95 6.28 13.98 4.40
N PRO A 96 7.56 13.57 4.37
CA PRO A 96 8.36 13.56 3.16
C PRO A 96 7.73 12.68 2.06
N ARG A 97 7.99 13.04 0.81
CA ARG A 97 7.47 12.34 -0.37
C ARG A 97 8.56 12.16 -1.40
N VAL A 98 8.49 11.07 -2.15
CA VAL A 98 9.36 10.79 -3.30
C VAL A 98 8.51 10.76 -4.57
N THR A 99 9.04 11.32 -5.64
CA THR A 99 8.44 11.23 -6.96
C THR A 99 9.14 10.13 -7.74
N TYR A 100 8.37 9.14 -8.15
CA TYR A 100 8.84 8.03 -8.98
C TYR A 100 8.45 8.29 -10.43
N ASN A 101 9.44 8.26 -11.33
CA ASN A 101 9.25 8.35 -12.76
C ASN A 101 9.54 6.98 -13.37
N ILE A 102 8.51 6.37 -13.93
CA ILE A 102 8.56 5.01 -14.49
C ILE A 102 8.19 5.10 -15.96
N SER A 103 8.97 4.46 -16.83
CA SER A 103 8.62 4.31 -18.23
C SER A 103 7.81 3.03 -18.42
N VAL A 104 6.59 3.18 -18.92
CA VAL A 104 5.74 2.07 -19.35
C VAL A 104 5.65 2.06 -20.88
N PRO A 105 5.22 0.96 -21.52
CA PRO A 105 5.04 0.94 -22.98
C PRO A 105 4.19 2.12 -23.46
N SER A 106 4.61 2.76 -24.56
CA SER A 106 3.92 3.92 -25.14
C SER A 106 2.47 3.63 -25.56
N THR A 107 2.11 2.36 -25.69
CA THR A 107 0.73 1.92 -25.91
C THR A 107 -0.23 2.31 -24.80
N TYR A 108 0.27 2.64 -23.60
CA TYR A 108 -0.49 3.21 -22.49
C TYR A 108 -0.52 4.74 -22.49
N GLY A 109 0.23 5.39 -23.40
CA GLY A 109 0.35 6.84 -23.48
C GLY A 109 -1.00 7.54 -23.58
N GLY A 110 -1.18 8.60 -22.80
CA GLY A 110 -2.40 9.40 -22.74
C GLY A 110 -3.55 8.81 -21.91
N GLN A 111 -3.45 7.57 -21.44
CA GLN A 111 -4.48 6.92 -20.65
C GLN A 111 -4.51 7.46 -19.21
N ASN A 112 -5.71 7.50 -18.60
CA ASN A 112 -5.87 7.64 -17.16
C ASN A 112 -5.96 6.26 -16.55
N VAL A 113 -5.10 5.97 -15.57
CA VAL A 113 -5.00 4.67 -14.91
C VAL A 113 -5.26 4.80 -13.42
N GLY A 114 -5.88 3.79 -12.83
CA GLY A 114 -6.21 3.79 -11.40
C GLY A 114 -4.98 3.60 -10.53
N VAL A 115 -4.96 4.25 -9.36
CA VAL A 115 -3.94 4.08 -8.34
C VAL A 115 -4.59 3.71 -7.02
N GLN A 116 -4.23 2.57 -6.47
CA GLN A 116 -4.62 2.17 -5.11
C GLN A 116 -3.45 2.37 -4.16
N ARG A 117 -3.72 2.85 -2.96
CA ARG A 117 -2.69 3.17 -1.98
C ARG A 117 -2.88 2.44 -0.65
N LEU A 118 -1.79 1.88 -0.15
CA LEU A 118 -1.68 1.52 1.26
C LEU A 118 -1.14 2.74 2.01
N MET A 119 -1.94 3.28 2.89
CA MET A 119 -1.63 4.50 3.64
C MET A 119 -1.91 4.32 5.13
N ALA A 120 -1.13 5.02 5.92
CA ALA A 120 -1.30 5.19 7.37
C ALA A 120 -0.73 6.54 7.78
N ASN A 121 -0.85 6.95 9.03
CA ASN A 121 -0.24 8.20 9.50
C ASN A 121 1.29 8.14 9.51
N GLY A 122 1.87 6.97 9.76
CA GLY A 122 3.32 6.76 9.78
C GLY A 122 3.69 5.29 9.86
N SER A 123 4.99 5.01 9.99
CA SER A 123 5.55 3.66 10.14
C SER A 123 5.11 2.98 11.45
N ASP A 124 4.82 3.79 12.46
CA ASP A 124 4.41 3.40 13.81
C ASP A 124 2.88 3.25 13.96
N ALA A 125 2.11 3.45 12.89
CA ALA A 125 0.65 3.40 12.93
C ALA A 125 0.13 1.99 13.25
N LEU A 126 -0.76 1.92 14.25
CA LEU A 126 -1.46 0.70 14.65
C LEU A 126 -2.93 0.69 14.24
N SER A 127 -3.46 1.86 13.90
CA SER A 127 -4.83 2.10 13.47
C SER A 127 -4.86 3.17 12.38
N GLY A 128 -6.03 3.44 11.79
CA GLY A 128 -6.16 4.42 10.71
C GLY A 128 -5.44 4.02 9.43
N ILE A 129 -5.06 2.74 9.30
CA ILE A 129 -4.45 2.19 8.09
C ILE A 129 -5.55 1.97 7.06
N THR A 130 -5.27 2.32 5.81
CA THR A 130 -6.24 2.16 4.72
C THR A 130 -5.60 1.52 3.49
N TRP A 131 -6.40 0.73 2.79
CA TRP A 131 -6.18 0.33 1.41
C TRP A 131 -7.21 1.03 0.52
N ASP A 132 -6.73 1.88 -0.38
CA ASP A 132 -7.57 2.73 -1.25
C ASP A 132 -8.70 3.46 -0.48
N GLY A 133 -8.35 4.03 0.68
CA GLY A 133 -9.27 4.75 1.55
C GLY A 133 -10.11 3.88 2.50
N TYR A 134 -10.15 2.57 2.32
CA TYR A 134 -10.90 1.66 3.17
C TYR A 134 -10.04 1.09 4.31
N SER A 135 -10.57 1.16 5.52
CA SER A 135 -10.01 0.46 6.69
C SER A 135 -10.74 -0.84 6.94
N TYR A 136 -9.98 -1.85 7.38
CA TYR A 136 -10.47 -3.18 7.77
C TYR A 136 -10.27 -3.41 9.27
N ASN A 137 -10.15 -2.34 10.04
CA ASN A 137 -9.99 -2.43 11.47
C ASN A 137 -11.25 -3.03 12.10
N TRP A 138 -11.05 -4.00 13.00
CA TRP A 138 -12.11 -4.72 13.69
C TRP A 138 -13.06 -3.78 14.43
N GLU A 139 -12.53 -2.77 15.06
CA GLU A 139 -13.26 -1.81 15.89
C GLU A 139 -14.24 -0.95 15.10
N LEU A 140 -14.11 -0.87 13.77
CA LEU A 140 -14.98 -0.08 12.91
C LEU A 140 -16.23 -0.85 12.49
N ASP A 141 -16.05 -2.06 11.94
CA ASP A 141 -17.13 -2.93 11.49
C ASP A 141 -16.64 -4.39 11.37
N GLU A 142 -16.17 -4.96 12.46
CA GLU A 142 -15.78 -6.37 12.56
C GLU A 142 -14.86 -6.85 11.42
N GLY A 143 -13.98 -5.96 10.95
CA GLY A 143 -13.03 -6.23 9.86
C GLY A 143 -13.61 -6.10 8.45
N ARG A 144 -14.86 -5.68 8.29
CA ARG A 144 -15.41 -5.30 6.97
C ARG A 144 -14.83 -3.97 6.50
N PRO A 145 -14.79 -3.71 5.18
CA PRO A 145 -14.25 -2.48 4.64
C PRO A 145 -15.10 -1.26 5.00
N VAL A 146 -14.52 -0.33 5.73
CA VAL A 146 -15.14 0.96 6.07
C VAL A 146 -14.33 2.09 5.43
N LEU A 147 -14.97 2.91 4.61
CA LEU A 147 -14.34 4.10 4.04
C LEU A 147 -14.09 5.13 5.17
N LEU A 148 -12.83 5.49 5.37
CA LEU A 148 -12.49 6.51 6.34
C LEU A 148 -12.76 7.92 5.79
N PRO A 149 -13.14 8.89 6.65
CA PRO A 149 -13.27 10.29 6.24
C PRO A 149 -11.90 10.90 5.93
N ASN A 150 -11.88 11.88 5.01
CA ASN A 150 -10.71 12.67 4.65
C ASN A 150 -9.50 11.87 4.11
N VAL A 151 -9.76 10.71 3.53
CA VAL A 151 -8.75 9.91 2.83
C VAL A 151 -9.04 9.82 1.34
N THR A 152 -7.99 9.76 0.53
CA THR A 152 -8.13 9.61 -0.93
C THR A 152 -8.51 8.19 -1.28
N LYS A 153 -9.50 8.04 -2.17
CA LYS A 153 -9.87 6.77 -2.79
C LYS A 153 -10.10 6.96 -4.29
N GLY A 154 -9.91 5.91 -5.06
CA GLY A 154 -10.19 5.93 -6.50
C GLY A 154 -9.32 6.96 -7.24
N GLU A 155 -8.06 7.13 -6.81
CA GLU A 155 -7.12 8.04 -7.45
C GLU A 155 -6.81 7.57 -8.87
N THR A 156 -6.59 8.52 -9.76
CA THR A 156 -6.11 8.25 -11.11
C THR A 156 -4.89 9.10 -11.44
N VAL A 157 -4.02 8.56 -12.29
CA VAL A 157 -2.89 9.28 -12.84
C VAL A 157 -2.91 9.18 -14.37
N LYS A 158 -2.56 10.27 -15.04
CA LYS A 158 -2.45 10.30 -16.50
C LYS A 158 -1.03 9.90 -16.91
N ILE A 159 -0.93 8.93 -17.82
CA ILE A 159 0.34 8.54 -18.43
C ILE A 159 0.66 9.54 -19.53
N GLY A 160 1.90 10.03 -19.57
CA GLY A 160 2.40 10.89 -20.65
C GLY A 160 2.37 10.18 -22.01
N PRO A 161 2.37 10.94 -23.14
CA PRO A 161 2.20 10.37 -24.47
C PRO A 161 3.30 9.37 -24.86
N GLY A 162 4.50 9.49 -24.31
CA GLY A 162 5.60 8.54 -24.52
C GLY A 162 5.64 7.36 -23.55
N GLY A 163 4.68 7.26 -22.62
CA GLY A 163 4.67 6.23 -21.58
C GLY A 163 5.25 6.70 -20.25
N GLU A 164 5.36 8.01 -20.01
CA GLU A 164 5.88 8.57 -18.76
C GLU A 164 4.81 8.48 -17.65
N LEU A 165 5.04 7.59 -16.70
CA LEU A 165 4.21 7.42 -15.51
C LEU A 165 4.89 8.09 -14.31
N GLN A 166 4.26 9.10 -13.73
CA GLN A 166 4.77 9.76 -12.53
C GLN A 166 3.85 9.46 -11.34
N VAL A 167 4.43 8.95 -10.24
CA VAL A 167 3.73 8.66 -8.99
C VAL A 167 4.44 9.32 -7.83
N VAL A 168 3.73 10.15 -7.07
CA VAL A 168 4.26 10.74 -5.83
C VAL A 168 3.83 9.87 -4.66
N LEU A 169 4.80 9.41 -3.86
CA LEU A 169 4.57 8.48 -2.76
C LEU A 169 5.17 9.02 -1.46
N PRO A 170 4.39 9.19 -0.39
CA PRO A 170 4.91 9.52 0.92
C PRO A 170 5.78 8.40 1.49
N PHE A 171 6.68 8.74 2.41
CA PHE A 171 7.41 7.73 3.20
C PHE A 171 6.45 6.76 3.88
N SER A 172 6.85 5.51 4.10
CA SER A 172 6.07 4.45 4.75
C SER A 172 4.71 4.22 4.07
N SER A 173 4.69 4.12 2.74
CA SER A 173 3.46 3.86 1.98
C SER A 173 3.70 3.01 0.73
N VAL A 174 2.62 2.52 0.13
CA VAL A 174 2.63 1.73 -1.11
C VAL A 174 1.65 2.33 -2.10
N ALA A 175 1.97 2.29 -3.38
CA ALA A 175 1.03 2.51 -4.47
C ALA A 175 1.04 1.34 -5.44
N ILE A 176 -0.13 0.93 -5.91
CA ILE A 176 -0.28 0.02 -7.05
C ILE A 176 -1.01 0.76 -8.15
N VAL A 177 -0.35 0.88 -9.29
CA VAL A 177 -0.92 1.45 -10.51
C VAL A 177 -1.50 0.32 -11.35
N HIS A 178 -2.76 0.44 -11.73
CA HIS A 178 -3.48 -0.52 -12.55
C HIS A 178 -3.51 0.00 -14.00
N LEU A 179 -2.59 -0.49 -14.83
CA LEU A 179 -2.50 -0.14 -16.25
C LEU A 179 -3.60 -0.80 -17.08
N ARG A 180 -4.13 -1.93 -16.58
CA ARG A 180 -5.27 -2.66 -17.13
C ARG A 180 -6.22 -3.06 -16.01
N GLN A 181 -7.50 -3.03 -16.31
CA GLN A 181 -8.57 -3.54 -15.43
C GLN A 181 -8.81 -5.03 -15.66
#